data_0fe2d970f09f2c20f155e35de078406b
#
_entry.id   0fe2d970f09f2c20f155e35de078406b
#
_cell.length_a   1.000
_cell.length_b   1.000
_cell.length_c   1.000
_cell.angle_alpha   90.00
_cell.angle_beta   90.00
_cell.angle_gamma   90.00
#
_symmetry.space_group_name_H-M   'P 1'
#
loop_
_entity.id
_entity.type
_entity.pdbx_description
1 polymer ?
#
loop_
_entity_poly.entity_id
_entity_poly.type
_entity_poly.pdbx_seq_one_letter_code
_entity_poly.pdbx_strand_id
1 'polypeptide(L)'
;MLRSTSIPSKGAICDIERICASLGFPLKRPDPFPQHSLLAARIALVLNDNTRPAFSRSVFQVEFGEGRPIAEAATLAPLIEALGLDAGDVLNRAQSADNKERLRIQNERATELGLPGAPCLVTSDGEAFWGNDRLEEGLEWARKNRARTPNQTIPNGNVA
;
A
#
# COMPACT_ATOMS: atom_id res chain seq x y z
N MET A 1 -11.90 -6.46 13.12
CA MET A 1 -11.18 -7.72 13.25
C MET A 1 -10.73 -8.14 11.85
N LEU A 2 -9.53 -7.73 11.43
CA LEU A 2 -8.97 -8.07 10.13
C LEU A 2 -8.83 -9.58 10.06
N ARG A 3 -9.54 -10.20 9.15
CA ARG A 3 -9.42 -11.63 8.88
C ARG A 3 -8.00 -11.94 8.46
N SER A 4 -7.42 -12.92 9.09
CA SER A 4 -6.15 -13.54 8.79
C SER A 4 -5.92 -13.59 7.28
N THR A 5 -4.83 -12.96 6.83
CA THR A 5 -4.35 -13.08 5.47
C THR A 5 -4.08 -14.56 5.21
N SER A 6 -4.92 -15.20 4.42
CA SER A 6 -4.69 -16.59 4.02
C SER A 6 -3.35 -16.68 3.30
N ILE A 7 -2.50 -17.61 3.74
CA ILE A 7 -1.25 -17.92 3.05
C ILE A 7 -1.58 -18.21 1.58
N PRO A 8 -0.91 -17.54 0.61
CA PRO A 8 -1.18 -17.78 -0.79
C PRO A 8 -1.04 -19.26 -1.13
N SER A 9 -1.94 -19.78 -1.94
CA SER A 9 -1.84 -21.16 -2.41
C SER A 9 -0.51 -21.39 -3.16
N LYS A 10 -0.03 -22.64 -3.21
CA LYS A 10 1.18 -22.96 -3.98
C LYS A 10 1.11 -22.45 -5.43
N GLY A 11 -0.07 -22.51 -6.05
CA GLY A 11 -0.30 -21.98 -7.40
C GLY A 11 -0.07 -20.48 -7.53
N ALA A 12 -0.57 -19.67 -6.57
CA ALA A 12 -0.36 -18.23 -6.58
C ALA A 12 1.12 -17.83 -6.41
N ILE A 13 1.88 -18.58 -5.62
CA ILE A 13 3.32 -18.35 -5.47
C ILE A 13 4.05 -18.63 -6.79
N CYS A 14 3.76 -19.73 -7.45
CA CYS A 14 4.36 -20.07 -8.76
C CYS A 14 4.01 -19.05 -9.84
N ASP A 15 2.83 -18.43 -9.79
CA ASP A 15 2.45 -17.35 -10.70
C ASP A 15 3.30 -16.11 -10.48
N ILE A 16 3.47 -15.69 -9.24
CA ILE A 16 4.31 -14.53 -8.91
C ILE A 16 5.76 -14.76 -9.33
N GLU A 17 6.31 -15.95 -9.09
CA GLU A 17 7.67 -16.32 -9.51
C GLU A 17 7.84 -16.22 -11.03
N ARG A 18 6.88 -16.74 -11.81
CA ARG A 18 6.90 -16.64 -13.28
C ARG A 18 6.80 -15.21 -13.77
N ILE A 19 5.91 -14.41 -13.19
CA ILE A 19 5.73 -13.00 -13.56
C ILE A 19 7.00 -12.21 -13.24
N CYS A 20 7.56 -12.37 -12.04
CA CYS A 20 8.80 -11.69 -11.66
C CYS A 20 9.96 -12.09 -12.61
N ALA A 21 10.10 -13.37 -12.92
CA ALA A 21 11.12 -13.85 -13.85
C ALA A 21 10.94 -13.26 -15.26
N SER A 22 9.71 -13.18 -15.77
CA SER A 22 9.42 -12.61 -17.09
C SER A 22 9.68 -11.10 -17.17
N LEU A 23 9.54 -10.39 -16.05
CA LEU A 23 9.77 -8.96 -15.94
C LEU A 23 11.20 -8.59 -15.50
N GLY A 24 12.03 -9.59 -15.19
CA GLY A 24 13.40 -9.38 -14.70
C GLY A 24 13.45 -8.82 -13.27
N PHE A 25 12.38 -8.96 -12.49
CA PHE A 25 12.37 -8.56 -11.09
C PHE A 25 12.99 -9.63 -10.19
N PRO A 26 13.91 -9.26 -9.28
CA PRO A 26 14.38 -10.19 -8.26
C PRO A 26 13.21 -10.55 -7.33
N LEU A 27 13.06 -11.85 -7.05
CA LEU A 27 12.07 -12.31 -6.07
C LEU A 27 12.76 -13.23 -5.07
N LYS A 28 12.71 -12.84 -3.81
CA LYS A 28 13.16 -13.65 -2.68
C LYS A 28 12.02 -13.68 -1.66
N ARG A 29 11.47 -14.87 -1.44
CA ARG A 29 10.39 -15.04 -0.47
C ARG A 29 10.89 -14.67 0.93
N PRO A 30 10.21 -13.74 1.62
CA PRO A 30 10.53 -13.42 3.01
C PRO A 30 10.32 -14.63 3.94
N ASP A 31 11.12 -14.70 4.99
CA ASP A 31 10.94 -15.68 6.06
C ASP A 31 11.00 -14.96 7.43
N PRO A 32 9.94 -15.01 8.24
CA PRO A 32 8.62 -15.64 7.99
C PRO A 32 7.77 -14.90 6.95
N PHE A 33 6.80 -15.61 6.36
CA PHE A 33 5.82 -15.01 5.44
C PHE A 33 4.38 -15.42 5.83
N PRO A 34 3.41 -14.50 5.88
CA PRO A 34 3.51 -13.06 5.63
C PRO A 34 4.22 -12.31 6.76
N GLN A 35 4.86 -11.19 6.44
CA GLN A 35 5.48 -10.30 7.42
C GLN A 35 4.50 -9.25 7.96
N HIS A 36 4.81 -8.71 9.14
CA HIS A 36 4.06 -7.61 9.71
C HIS A 36 4.41 -6.28 9.03
N SER A 37 3.52 -5.76 8.18
CA SER A 37 3.72 -4.53 7.42
C SER A 37 3.16 -3.27 8.10
N LEU A 38 2.67 -3.37 9.35
CA LEU A 38 1.95 -2.29 10.03
C LEU A 38 2.80 -1.02 10.18
N LEU A 39 4.07 -1.16 10.52
CA LEU A 39 4.97 -0.01 10.67
C LEU A 39 5.22 0.66 9.31
N ALA A 40 5.49 -0.11 8.27
CA ALA A 40 5.66 0.40 6.91
C ALA A 40 4.41 1.14 6.41
N ALA A 41 3.22 0.59 6.65
CA ALA A 41 1.95 1.25 6.31
C ALA A 41 1.76 2.58 7.06
N ARG A 42 2.10 2.64 8.34
CA ARG A 42 2.05 3.87 9.15
C ARG A 42 3.05 4.92 8.66
N ILE A 43 4.25 4.52 8.27
CA ILE A 43 5.24 5.42 7.66
C ILE A 43 4.71 5.95 6.33
N ALA A 44 4.24 5.10 5.44
CA ALA A 44 3.66 5.51 4.16
C ALA A 44 2.54 6.55 4.33
N LEU A 45 1.75 6.44 5.41
CA LEU A 45 0.63 7.35 5.67
C LEU A 45 1.07 8.76 6.13
N VAL A 46 2.21 8.91 6.78
CA VAL A 46 2.75 10.23 7.16
C VAL A 46 3.58 10.89 6.06
N LEU A 47 3.97 10.15 5.04
CA LEU A 47 4.69 10.68 3.88
C LEU A 47 3.72 11.38 2.92
N ASN A 48 4.22 12.41 2.23
CA ASN A 48 3.45 13.14 1.21
C ASN A 48 3.40 12.37 -0.12
N ASP A 49 2.61 12.88 -1.06
CA ASP A 49 2.36 12.23 -2.34
C ASP A 49 3.61 12.13 -3.25
N ASN A 50 4.65 12.93 -3.01
CA ASN A 50 5.90 12.86 -3.76
C ASN A 50 6.84 11.76 -3.21
N THR A 51 6.88 11.57 -1.89
CA THR A 51 7.82 10.65 -1.22
C THR A 51 7.20 9.28 -0.96
N ARG A 52 5.89 9.20 -0.71
CA ARG A 52 5.18 7.93 -0.42
C ARG A 52 5.38 6.86 -1.51
N PRO A 53 5.23 7.16 -2.81
CA PRO A 53 5.42 6.14 -3.85
C PRO A 53 6.85 5.59 -3.90
N ALA A 54 7.86 6.46 -3.70
CA ALA A 54 9.25 6.04 -3.68
C ALA A 54 9.54 5.15 -2.46
N PHE A 55 9.09 5.55 -1.27
CA PHE A 55 9.18 4.74 -0.06
C PHE A 55 8.53 3.36 -0.24
N SER A 56 7.29 3.33 -0.74
CA SER A 56 6.56 2.07 -0.92
C SER A 56 7.29 1.11 -1.86
N ARG A 57 7.82 1.61 -2.98
CA ARG A 57 8.64 0.79 -3.90
C ARG A 57 9.87 0.23 -3.20
N SER A 58 10.58 1.04 -2.43
CA SER A 58 11.76 0.59 -1.68
C SER A 58 11.40 -0.48 -0.63
N VAL A 59 10.26 -0.35 0.05
CA VAL A 59 9.77 -1.36 0.99
C VAL A 59 9.51 -2.69 0.28
N PHE A 60 8.80 -2.68 -0.86
CA PHE A 60 8.56 -3.89 -1.64
C PHE A 60 9.85 -4.53 -2.17
N GLN A 61 10.82 -3.71 -2.60
CA GLN A 61 12.11 -4.22 -3.05
C GLN A 61 12.89 -4.87 -1.91
N VAL A 62 12.91 -4.27 -0.73
CA VAL A 62 13.57 -4.83 0.45
C VAL A 62 12.90 -6.12 0.91
N GLU A 63 11.56 -6.14 0.94
CA GLU A 63 10.81 -7.32 1.37
C GLU A 63 10.91 -8.47 0.36
N PHE A 64 10.57 -8.22 -0.89
CA PHE A 64 10.44 -9.28 -1.90
C PHE A 64 11.65 -9.43 -2.82
N GLY A 65 12.47 -8.40 -2.97
CA GLY A 65 13.71 -8.48 -3.75
C GLY A 65 14.90 -8.97 -2.92
N GLU A 66 14.97 -8.55 -1.65
CA GLU A 66 16.08 -8.84 -0.75
C GLU A 66 15.73 -9.88 0.33
N GLY A 67 14.44 -10.07 0.62
CA GLY A 67 13.93 -10.96 1.67
C GLY A 67 14.25 -10.47 3.08
N ARG A 68 14.32 -9.14 3.28
CA ARG A 68 14.62 -8.52 4.58
C ARG A 68 13.34 -8.22 5.36
N PRO A 69 13.40 -8.24 6.70
CA PRO A 69 12.23 -8.00 7.54
C PRO A 69 11.81 -6.53 7.50
N ILE A 70 10.58 -6.26 7.07
CA ILE A 70 9.98 -4.90 7.03
C ILE A 70 9.21 -4.53 8.30
N ALA A 71 9.14 -5.42 9.28
CA ALA A 71 8.53 -5.14 10.58
C ALA A 71 9.40 -4.23 11.45
N GLU A 72 10.69 -4.19 11.18
CA GLU A 72 11.71 -3.58 12.02
C GLU A 72 12.03 -2.15 11.57
N ALA A 73 12.06 -1.23 12.54
CA ALA A 73 12.45 0.16 12.30
C ALA A 73 13.88 0.26 11.71
N ALA A 74 14.78 -0.61 12.12
CA ALA A 74 16.16 -0.67 11.60
C ALA A 74 16.25 -0.95 10.10
N THR A 75 15.28 -1.69 9.53
CA THR A 75 15.19 -1.93 8.09
C THR A 75 14.58 -0.74 7.36
N LEU A 76 13.61 -0.05 7.98
CA LEU A 76 12.86 1.03 7.35
C LEU A 76 13.54 2.39 7.45
N ALA A 77 14.34 2.64 8.49
CA ALA A 77 15.01 3.92 8.71
C ALA A 77 15.92 4.33 7.53
N PRO A 78 16.81 3.46 6.99
CA PRO A 78 17.61 3.81 5.82
C PRO A 78 16.80 4.15 4.57
N LEU A 79 15.59 3.58 4.41
CA LEU A 79 14.70 3.88 3.29
C LEU A 79 14.11 5.29 3.41
N ILE A 80 13.86 5.75 4.63
CA ILE A 80 13.40 7.11 4.92
C ILE A 80 14.54 8.11 4.66
N GLU A 81 15.74 7.80 5.17
CA GLU A 81 16.92 8.63 4.99
C GLU A 81 17.31 8.80 3.52
N ALA A 82 17.15 7.74 2.71
CA ALA A 82 17.37 7.80 1.27
C ALA A 82 16.43 8.77 0.53
N LEU A 83 15.33 9.17 1.16
CA LEU A 83 14.41 10.21 0.66
C LEU A 83 14.79 11.63 1.13
N GLY A 84 15.91 11.78 1.85
CA GLY A 84 16.34 13.05 2.43
C GLY A 84 15.53 13.48 3.66
N LEU A 85 14.87 12.52 4.35
CA LEU A 85 14.03 12.78 5.52
C LEU A 85 14.72 12.29 6.81
N ASP A 86 14.41 12.94 7.92
CA ASP A 86 14.83 12.47 9.25
C ASP A 86 14.03 11.23 9.64
N ALA A 87 14.72 10.11 9.79
CA ALA A 87 14.07 8.83 10.12
C ALA A 87 13.45 8.85 11.52
N GLY A 88 14.07 9.53 12.48
CA GLY A 88 13.55 9.64 13.85
C GLY A 88 12.22 10.41 13.88
N ASP A 89 12.14 11.56 13.21
CA ASP A 89 10.91 12.33 13.10
C ASP A 89 9.80 11.52 12.42
N VAL A 90 10.09 10.92 11.27
CA VAL A 90 9.10 10.13 10.53
C VAL A 90 8.62 8.93 11.34
N LEU A 91 9.49 8.20 12.01
CA LEU A 91 9.12 7.06 12.86
C LEU A 91 8.26 7.49 14.06
N ASN A 92 8.59 8.61 14.70
CA ASN A 92 7.79 9.16 15.79
C ASN A 92 6.36 9.54 15.32
N ARG A 93 6.26 10.25 14.21
CA ARG A 93 4.98 10.61 13.60
C ARG A 93 4.18 9.38 13.18
N ALA A 94 4.84 8.37 12.60
CA ALA A 94 4.20 7.12 12.21
C ALA A 94 3.57 6.37 13.40
N GLN A 95 4.14 6.53 14.59
CA GLN A 95 3.65 5.88 15.83
C GLN A 95 2.70 6.76 16.65
N SER A 96 2.44 8.00 16.24
CA SER A 96 1.50 8.89 16.93
C SER A 96 0.09 8.31 17.00
N ALA A 97 -0.68 8.73 18.00
CA ALA A 97 -2.09 8.31 18.15
C ALA A 97 -2.93 8.74 16.95
N ASP A 98 -2.72 9.96 16.46
CA ASP A 98 -3.42 10.50 15.29
C ASP A 98 -3.18 9.64 14.04
N ASN A 99 -1.92 9.29 13.74
CA ASN A 99 -1.62 8.49 12.56
C ASN A 99 -2.13 7.04 12.67
N LYS A 100 -2.18 6.48 13.87
CA LYS A 100 -2.81 5.18 14.12
C LYS A 100 -4.30 5.22 13.82
N GLU A 101 -4.97 6.29 14.24
CA GLU A 101 -6.39 6.50 13.98
C GLU A 101 -6.66 6.73 12.48
N ARG A 102 -5.84 7.53 11.81
CA ARG A 102 -5.92 7.71 10.34
C ARG A 102 -5.84 6.38 9.59
N LEU A 103 -4.94 5.48 9.98
CA LEU A 103 -4.83 4.17 9.36
C LEU A 103 -6.06 3.31 9.65
N ARG A 104 -6.63 3.38 10.87
CA ARG A 104 -7.87 2.70 11.23
C ARG A 104 -9.02 3.14 10.32
N ILE A 105 -9.20 4.45 10.16
CA ILE A 105 -10.24 5.02 9.30
C ILE A 105 -10.06 4.59 7.83
N GLN A 106 -8.84 4.54 7.31
CA GLN A 106 -8.60 4.05 5.95
C GLN A 106 -8.99 2.57 5.77
N ASN A 107 -8.69 1.74 6.77
CA ASN A 107 -9.08 0.33 6.73
C ASN A 107 -10.60 0.15 6.81
N GLU A 108 -11.29 0.96 7.61
CA GLU A 108 -12.75 0.96 7.67
C GLU A 108 -13.37 1.36 6.33
N ARG A 109 -12.85 2.42 5.72
CA ARG A 109 -13.29 2.85 4.39
C ARG A 109 -13.09 1.75 3.33
N ALA A 110 -11.97 1.05 3.35
CA ALA A 110 -11.74 -0.09 2.45
C ALA A 110 -12.77 -1.21 2.68
N THR A 111 -13.15 -1.46 3.92
CA THR A 111 -14.19 -2.44 4.27
C THR A 111 -15.57 -1.98 3.83
N GLU A 112 -15.93 -0.72 4.01
CA GLU A 112 -17.20 -0.12 3.57
C GLU A 112 -17.35 -0.17 2.04
N LEU A 113 -16.24 0.03 1.32
CA LEU A 113 -16.19 -0.11 -0.15
C LEU A 113 -16.23 -1.58 -0.61
N GLY A 114 -16.25 -2.54 0.32
CA GLY A 114 -16.27 -3.97 -0.01
C GLY A 114 -15.04 -4.48 -0.72
N LEU A 115 -13.86 -3.84 -0.52
CA LEU A 115 -12.63 -4.23 -1.21
C LEU A 115 -12.17 -5.62 -0.76
N PRO A 116 -12.03 -6.60 -1.68
CA PRO A 116 -11.71 -7.98 -1.31
C PRO A 116 -10.25 -8.18 -0.93
N GLY A 117 -9.38 -7.26 -1.33
CA GLY A 117 -7.93 -7.37 -1.08
C GLY A 117 -7.10 -6.37 -1.88
N ALA A 118 -5.79 -6.57 -1.89
CA ALA A 118 -4.83 -5.76 -2.65
C ALA A 118 -4.16 -6.60 -3.77
N PRO A 119 -3.80 -5.96 -4.89
CA PRO A 119 -4.09 -4.57 -5.24
C PRO A 119 -5.56 -4.36 -5.63
N CYS A 120 -6.10 -3.19 -5.32
CA CYS A 120 -7.42 -2.78 -5.77
C CYS A 120 -7.38 -1.33 -6.24
N LEU A 121 -7.81 -1.07 -7.48
CA LEU A 121 -8.00 0.27 -8.00
C LEU A 121 -9.46 0.67 -7.80
N VAL A 122 -9.67 1.81 -7.12
CA VAL A 122 -10.99 2.40 -6.95
C VAL A 122 -11.02 3.71 -7.73
N THR A 123 -11.97 3.84 -8.64
CA THR A 123 -12.13 5.03 -9.48
C THR A 123 -12.98 6.09 -8.78
N SER A 124 -12.98 7.31 -9.30
CA SER A 124 -13.67 8.45 -8.68
C SER A 124 -15.20 8.31 -8.62
N ASP A 125 -15.78 7.44 -9.44
CA ASP A 125 -17.20 7.10 -9.44
C ASP A 125 -17.54 5.90 -8.54
N GLY A 126 -16.53 5.34 -7.84
CA GLY A 126 -16.70 4.28 -6.85
C GLY A 126 -16.56 2.86 -7.39
N GLU A 127 -16.29 2.69 -8.70
CA GLU A 127 -16.03 1.36 -9.27
C GLU A 127 -14.69 0.78 -8.78
N ALA A 128 -14.70 -0.51 -8.45
CA ALA A 128 -13.55 -1.21 -7.90
C ALA A 128 -13.05 -2.31 -8.85
N PHE A 129 -11.76 -2.29 -9.14
CA PHE A 129 -11.07 -3.27 -9.98
C PHE A 129 -10.02 -3.99 -9.13
N TRP A 130 -10.27 -5.24 -8.81
CA TRP A 130 -9.39 -6.03 -7.96
C TRP A 130 -8.47 -6.91 -8.81
N GLY A 131 -7.18 -6.81 -8.55
CA GLY A 131 -6.15 -7.59 -9.20
C GLY A 131 -5.27 -6.75 -10.13
N ASN A 132 -4.02 -7.19 -10.30
CA ASN A 132 -3.08 -6.56 -11.22
C ASN A 132 -3.51 -6.71 -12.69
N ASP A 133 -4.18 -7.79 -13.02
CA ASP A 133 -4.74 -8.12 -14.31
C ASP A 133 -5.92 -7.23 -14.73
N ARG A 134 -6.52 -6.51 -13.77
CA ARG A 134 -7.61 -5.56 -14.00
C ARG A 134 -7.16 -4.08 -14.02
N LEU A 135 -5.86 -3.83 -13.88
CA LEU A 135 -5.33 -2.46 -13.77
C LEU A 135 -5.63 -1.63 -15.03
N GLU A 136 -5.35 -2.19 -16.22
CA GLU A 136 -5.57 -1.46 -17.49
C GLU A 136 -7.04 -1.18 -17.74
N GLU A 137 -7.91 -2.13 -17.43
CA GLU A 137 -9.37 -1.97 -17.52
C GLU A 137 -9.86 -0.85 -16.59
N GLY A 138 -9.40 -0.84 -15.35
CA GLY A 138 -9.76 0.19 -14.37
C GLY A 138 -9.26 1.59 -14.77
N LEU A 139 -8.04 1.68 -15.33
CA LEU A 139 -7.50 2.94 -15.85
C LEU A 139 -8.29 3.43 -17.08
N GLU A 140 -8.69 2.53 -17.96
CA GLU A 140 -9.54 2.87 -19.10
C GLU A 140 -10.92 3.33 -18.67
N TRP A 141 -11.54 2.65 -17.68
CA TRP A 141 -12.78 3.08 -17.07
C TRP A 141 -12.69 4.48 -16.47
N ALA A 142 -11.69 4.72 -15.64
CA ALA A 142 -11.45 6.03 -15.04
C ALA A 142 -11.30 7.14 -16.08
N ARG A 143 -10.62 6.87 -17.21
CA ARG A 143 -10.45 7.82 -18.31
C ARG A 143 -11.77 8.12 -19.02
N LYS A 144 -12.58 7.10 -19.31
CA LYS A 144 -13.88 7.24 -19.99
C LYS A 144 -14.91 7.97 -19.12
N ASN A 145 -14.84 7.77 -17.81
CA ASN A 145 -15.83 8.32 -16.87
C ASN A 145 -15.33 9.59 -16.15
N ARG A 146 -14.13 10.06 -16.43
CA ARG A 146 -13.56 11.30 -15.84
C ARG A 146 -14.46 12.54 -16.02
N ALA A 147 -15.25 12.59 -17.07
CA ALA A 147 -16.19 13.67 -17.37
C ALA A 147 -17.55 13.52 -16.68
N ARG A 148 -17.84 12.37 -16.04
CA ARG A 148 -19.14 12.06 -15.44
C ARG A 148 -19.19 12.31 -13.93
N THR A 149 -18.08 12.72 -13.30
CA THR A 149 -18.07 12.99 -11.87
C THR A 149 -18.84 14.28 -11.59
N PRO A 150 -20.04 14.22 -10.97
CA PRO A 150 -20.65 15.42 -10.42
C PRO A 150 -19.69 15.92 -9.34
N ASN A 151 -19.48 17.22 -9.32
CA ASN A 151 -18.66 17.96 -8.35
C ASN A 151 -19.15 17.65 -6.91
N GLN A 152 -18.76 16.52 -6.33
CA GLN A 152 -18.92 16.26 -4.92
C GLN A 152 -17.79 16.99 -4.21
N THR A 153 -18.04 18.23 -3.91
CA THR A 153 -17.33 19.03 -2.93
C THR A 153 -17.24 18.20 -1.64
N ILE A 154 -16.06 17.68 -1.35
CA ILE A 154 -15.78 17.11 -0.03
C ILE A 154 -15.99 18.25 0.94
N PRO A 155 -16.91 18.18 1.92
CA PRO A 155 -17.03 19.23 2.91
C PRO A 155 -15.72 19.23 3.71
N ASN A 156 -14.95 20.31 3.54
CA ASN A 156 -13.86 20.62 4.44
C ASN A 156 -14.47 20.72 5.84
N GLY A 157 -14.21 19.71 6.66
CA GLY A 157 -14.50 19.75 8.07
C GLY A 157 -13.66 20.84 8.73
N ASN A 158 -14.20 22.03 8.77
CA ASN A 158 -13.72 23.09 9.64
C ASN A 158 -14.13 22.70 11.05
N VAL A 159 -13.19 22.21 11.83
CA VAL A 159 -13.35 22.06 13.27
C VAL A 159 -12.81 23.34 13.88
N ALA A 160 -13.73 24.12 14.40
CA ALA A 160 -13.44 25.22 15.29
C ALA A 160 -12.99 24.68 16.66
#